data_7ed6461bd5d3a08c666dd3061e11e573
#
_entry.id   7ed6461bd5d3a08c666dd3061e11e573
#
_cell.length_a   1.000
_cell.length_b   1.000
_cell.length_c   1.000
_cell.angle_alpha   90.00
_cell.angle_beta   90.00
_cell.angle_gamma   90.00
#
_symmetry.space_group_name_H-M   'P 1'
#
loop_
_entity.id
_entity.type
_entity.pdbx_description
1 polymer ?
#
loop_
_entity_poly.entity_id
_entity_poly.type
_entity_poly.pdbx_seq_one_letter_code
_entity_poly.pdbx_strand_id
1 'polypeptide(L)'
;MKNLSMKNKSLLLLALTCLCAASLRADELVPLKPKLPAPAFVGTPKDIPAGANIEAPSKTPRPPLMIPGDAKNIATQSKITSSDTNAIASTLAKITDGDKEAFDTSIVLLRKGTQYIQFDLGSAQEIFGIVIWHAHDTPKIYRDVIVQVADDAALTENLRTLYNNDIDDSSHRGVGTDKEYFENFEGRTIDAKGAKARYVRLYSKGSTDSTLNEYTEVEIYARPTK
;
A
#
# COMPACT_ATOMS: atom_id res chain seq x y z
N MET A 1 -37.72 63.64 -55.73
CA MET A 1 -36.58 64.42 -55.19
C MET A 1 -36.13 63.85 -53.86
N LYS A 2 -34.86 63.69 -53.73
CA LYS A 2 -34.07 63.33 -52.55
C LYS A 2 -34.18 61.91 -52.01
N ASN A 3 -33.18 61.11 -52.41
CA ASN A 3 -32.73 59.84 -51.82
C ASN A 3 -32.26 60.02 -50.37
N LEU A 4 -32.66 59.09 -49.52
CA LEU A 4 -32.02 58.89 -48.21
C LEU A 4 -31.43 57.50 -48.19
N SER A 5 -30.11 57.47 -48.23
CA SER A 5 -29.28 56.29 -48.11
C SER A 5 -29.26 55.81 -46.63
N MET A 6 -29.76 54.61 -46.39
CA MET A 6 -29.57 53.93 -45.08
C MET A 6 -28.26 53.16 -45.11
N LYS A 7 -27.27 53.61 -44.30
CA LYS A 7 -26.02 52.90 -44.04
C LYS A 7 -26.24 51.80 -43.00
N ASN A 8 -26.18 50.55 -43.42
CA ASN A 8 -26.11 49.39 -42.53
C ASN A 8 -24.76 49.37 -41.79
N LYS A 9 -24.83 49.56 -40.52
CA LYS A 9 -23.66 49.27 -39.60
C LYS A 9 -23.78 47.84 -39.16
N SER A 10 -22.99 46.95 -39.76
CA SER A 10 -22.76 45.59 -39.26
C SER A 10 -21.93 45.67 -37.98
N LEU A 11 -22.54 45.30 -36.86
CA LEU A 11 -21.89 45.16 -35.59
C LEU A 11 -21.24 43.75 -35.52
N LEU A 12 -19.93 43.67 -35.69
CA LEU A 12 -19.17 42.45 -35.60
C LEU A 12 -18.97 42.13 -34.11
N LEU A 13 -19.75 41.18 -33.57
CA LEU A 13 -19.61 40.69 -32.18
C LEU A 13 -18.48 39.67 -32.16
N LEU A 14 -17.30 40.08 -31.67
CA LEU A 14 -16.15 39.20 -31.46
C LEU A 14 -16.35 38.43 -30.16
N ALA A 15 -16.85 37.20 -30.26
CA ALA A 15 -16.93 36.28 -29.11
C ALA A 15 -15.52 35.75 -28.77
N LEU A 16 -14.91 36.29 -27.74
CA LEU A 16 -13.64 35.83 -27.18
C LEU A 16 -13.91 34.56 -26.36
N THR A 17 -13.84 33.39 -26.96
CA THR A 17 -13.86 32.12 -26.27
C THR A 17 -12.52 31.92 -25.53
N CYS A 18 -12.53 32.19 -24.23
CA CYS A 18 -11.42 31.89 -23.34
C CYS A 18 -11.35 30.36 -23.19
N LEU A 19 -10.50 29.72 -23.99
CA LEU A 19 -10.19 28.29 -23.85
C LEU A 19 -9.30 28.16 -22.63
N CYS A 20 -9.88 27.86 -21.44
CA CYS A 20 -9.11 27.40 -20.29
C CYS A 20 -8.51 26.03 -20.65
N ALA A 21 -7.31 26.04 -21.23
CA ALA A 21 -6.48 24.84 -21.31
C ALA A 21 -6.09 24.47 -19.87
N ALA A 22 -6.83 23.55 -19.26
CA ALA A 22 -6.38 22.85 -18.08
C ALA A 22 -5.12 22.11 -18.51
N SER A 23 -3.94 22.64 -18.15
CA SER A 23 -2.67 21.94 -18.30
C SER A 23 -2.77 20.71 -17.42
N LEU A 24 -2.97 19.54 -18.02
CA LEU A 24 -2.71 18.25 -17.39
C LEU A 24 -1.20 18.22 -17.10
N ARG A 25 -0.83 18.73 -15.93
CA ARG A 25 0.54 18.61 -15.44
C ARG A 25 0.71 17.13 -15.09
N ALA A 26 1.55 16.43 -15.83
CA ALA A 26 1.96 15.09 -15.43
C ALA A 26 2.53 15.19 -14.00
N ASP A 27 2.09 14.29 -13.12
CA ASP A 27 2.60 14.25 -11.75
C ASP A 27 4.11 14.00 -11.80
N GLU A 28 4.89 14.84 -11.11
CA GLU A 28 6.30 14.59 -10.92
C GLU A 28 6.48 13.36 -10.03
N LEU A 29 7.09 12.30 -10.59
CA LEU A 29 7.34 11.08 -9.86
C LEU A 29 8.67 11.18 -9.12
N VAL A 30 8.66 10.80 -7.86
CA VAL A 30 9.82 10.73 -6.98
C VAL A 30 10.02 9.32 -6.43
N PRO A 31 11.25 8.88 -6.15
CA PRO A 31 11.48 7.58 -5.53
C PRO A 31 10.93 7.56 -4.10
N LEU A 32 10.11 6.56 -3.79
CA LEU A 32 9.68 6.27 -2.43
C LEU A 32 10.89 5.85 -1.59
N LYS A 33 11.16 6.58 -0.52
CA LYS A 33 12.29 6.34 0.39
C LYS A 33 11.80 6.29 1.84
N PRO A 34 11.26 5.17 2.32
CA PRO A 34 10.91 5.03 3.72
C PRO A 34 12.17 5.11 4.60
N LYS A 35 12.02 5.58 5.83
CA LYS A 35 13.09 5.49 6.81
C LYS A 35 13.25 4.02 7.21
N LEU A 36 14.41 3.43 6.92
CA LEU A 36 14.67 2.03 7.22
C LEU A 36 15.21 1.87 8.65
N PRO A 37 14.88 0.74 9.32
CA PRO A 37 15.51 0.35 10.59
C PRO A 37 16.93 -0.17 10.35
N ALA A 38 17.65 -0.48 11.43
CA ALA A 38 18.91 -1.19 11.33
C ALA A 38 18.69 -2.63 10.86
N PRO A 39 19.55 -3.18 10.00
CA PRO A 39 19.47 -4.59 9.62
C PRO A 39 19.70 -5.49 10.86
N ALA A 40 18.76 -6.38 11.16
CA ALA A 40 18.93 -7.36 12.23
C ALA A 40 19.93 -8.46 11.85
N PHE A 41 20.07 -8.73 10.55
CA PHE A 41 21.07 -9.64 10.01
C PHE A 41 21.61 -9.14 8.67
N VAL A 42 22.78 -9.64 8.29
CA VAL A 42 23.45 -9.30 7.02
C VAL A 42 23.73 -10.57 6.22
N GLY A 43 23.42 -10.54 4.94
CA GLY A 43 23.66 -11.63 4.01
C GLY A 43 22.43 -12.45 3.67
N THR A 44 22.62 -13.43 2.80
CA THR A 44 21.57 -14.36 2.36
C THR A 44 21.40 -15.48 3.39
N PRO A 45 20.19 -15.86 3.76
CA PRO A 45 19.93 -17.02 4.59
C PRO A 45 20.56 -18.28 4.00
N LYS A 46 21.21 -19.11 4.82
CA LYS A 46 21.88 -20.33 4.34
C LYS A 46 20.87 -21.44 4.02
N ASP A 47 19.79 -21.49 4.77
CA ASP A 47 18.76 -22.51 4.69
C ASP A 47 17.49 -21.93 4.03
N ILE A 48 17.57 -21.68 2.73
CA ILE A 48 16.42 -21.25 1.94
C ILE A 48 15.53 -22.47 1.75
N PRO A 49 14.26 -22.46 2.17
CA PRO A 49 13.33 -23.52 1.82
C PRO A 49 13.31 -23.74 0.31
N ALA A 50 13.54 -24.98 -0.12
CA ALA A 50 13.41 -25.31 -1.54
C ALA A 50 11.94 -25.17 -1.94
N GLY A 51 11.63 -24.17 -2.74
CA GLY A 51 10.28 -23.93 -3.28
C GLY A 51 10.34 -23.08 -4.52
N ALA A 52 9.59 -23.48 -5.55
CA ALA A 52 9.54 -22.75 -6.82
C ALA A 52 8.90 -21.35 -6.68
N ASN A 53 8.22 -21.07 -5.57
CA ASN A 53 7.44 -19.86 -5.37
C ASN A 53 8.14 -18.78 -4.53
N ILE A 54 9.40 -18.96 -4.17
CA ILE A 54 10.16 -17.99 -3.37
C ILE A 54 10.97 -17.08 -4.29
N GLU A 55 10.97 -15.78 -4.02
CA GLU A 55 11.86 -14.83 -4.72
C GLU A 55 13.32 -15.21 -4.45
N ALA A 56 14.12 -15.23 -5.51
CA ALA A 56 15.55 -15.43 -5.34
C ALA A 56 16.13 -14.26 -4.53
N PRO A 57 17.02 -14.53 -3.55
CA PRO A 57 17.68 -13.48 -2.78
C PRO A 57 18.40 -12.51 -3.70
N SER A 58 18.15 -11.22 -3.55
CA SER A 58 18.84 -10.18 -4.31
C SER A 58 20.15 -9.79 -3.61
N LYS A 59 21.21 -9.56 -4.40
CA LYS A 59 22.48 -9.01 -3.93
C LYS A 59 22.50 -7.48 -3.92
N THR A 60 21.46 -6.86 -4.46
CA THR A 60 21.33 -5.42 -4.56
C THR A 60 20.03 -4.97 -3.88
N PRO A 61 20.00 -3.76 -3.32
CA PRO A 61 18.76 -3.17 -2.79
C PRO A 61 17.65 -3.20 -3.85
N ARG A 62 16.41 -3.33 -3.40
CA ARG A 62 15.25 -3.24 -4.31
C ARG A 62 15.21 -1.86 -4.98
N PRO A 63 14.89 -1.78 -6.28
CA PRO A 63 14.68 -0.49 -6.92
C PRO A 63 13.52 0.23 -6.22
N PRO A 64 13.63 1.54 -5.95
CA PRO A 64 12.57 2.28 -5.30
C PRO A 64 11.32 2.35 -6.19
N LEU A 65 10.15 2.23 -5.56
CA LEU A 65 8.88 2.52 -6.23
C LEU A 65 8.81 4.02 -6.53
N MET A 66 8.43 4.37 -7.76
CA MET A 66 8.22 5.76 -8.16
C MET A 66 6.76 6.16 -7.89
N ILE A 67 6.56 7.18 -7.07
CA ILE A 67 5.22 7.68 -6.67
C ILE A 67 5.12 9.18 -6.91
N PRO A 68 3.91 9.76 -7.02
CA PRO A 68 3.74 11.22 -7.06
C PRO A 68 4.38 11.91 -5.86
N GLY A 69 5.09 13.02 -6.11
CA GLY A 69 5.81 13.75 -5.07
C GLY A 69 4.92 14.39 -3.99
N ASP A 70 3.61 14.47 -4.23
CA ASP A 70 2.62 14.95 -3.26
C ASP A 70 1.99 13.81 -2.41
N ALA A 71 2.25 12.55 -2.72
CA ALA A 71 1.81 11.41 -1.91
C ALA A 71 2.51 11.42 -0.54
N LYS A 72 1.73 11.13 0.52
CA LYS A 72 2.23 11.12 1.90
C LYS A 72 1.86 9.81 2.58
N ASN A 73 2.64 9.40 3.59
CA ASN A 73 2.22 8.32 4.48
C ASN A 73 1.03 8.80 5.33
N ILE A 74 -0.12 8.16 5.13
CA ILE A 74 -1.37 8.45 5.82
C ILE A 74 -1.79 7.34 6.80
N ALA A 75 -1.00 6.28 6.94
CA ALA A 75 -1.32 5.15 7.80
C ALA A 75 -1.53 5.56 9.27
N THR A 76 -0.72 6.51 9.78
CA THR A 76 -0.81 7.04 11.16
C THR A 76 -2.14 7.73 11.48
N GLN A 77 -2.88 8.17 10.47
CA GLN A 77 -4.18 8.85 10.64
C GLN A 77 -5.37 7.90 10.52
N SER A 78 -5.10 6.62 10.23
CA SER A 78 -6.12 5.63 9.96
C SER A 78 -6.64 4.99 11.25
N LYS A 79 -7.92 4.62 11.25
CA LYS A 79 -8.44 3.74 12.29
C LYS A 79 -8.05 2.30 11.96
N ILE A 80 -7.32 1.66 12.87
CA ILE A 80 -6.81 0.30 12.68
C ILE A 80 -7.70 -0.69 13.44
N THR A 81 -8.05 -1.79 12.78
CA THR A 81 -8.78 -2.92 13.36
C THR A 81 -8.11 -4.24 12.96
N SER A 82 -8.42 -5.32 13.66
CA SER A 82 -7.87 -6.65 13.39
C SER A 82 -8.99 -7.70 13.46
N SER A 83 -8.80 -8.83 12.77
CA SER A 83 -9.60 -10.05 12.97
C SER A 83 -9.33 -10.70 14.31
N ASP A 84 -8.15 -10.50 14.88
CA ASP A 84 -7.81 -11.00 16.20
C ASP A 84 -8.42 -10.10 17.28
N THR A 85 -9.47 -10.61 17.94
CA THR A 85 -10.17 -9.88 19.00
C THR A 85 -9.34 -9.65 20.27
N ASN A 86 -8.18 -10.32 20.41
CA ASN A 86 -7.24 -10.09 21.51
C ASN A 86 -6.30 -8.91 21.23
N ALA A 87 -6.19 -8.48 19.97
CA ALA A 87 -5.39 -7.31 19.62
C ALA A 87 -6.15 -6.02 19.98
N ILE A 88 -5.77 -5.41 21.09
CA ILE A 88 -6.39 -4.14 21.56
C ILE A 88 -5.84 -2.93 20.79
N ALA A 89 -6.61 -1.85 20.80
CA ALA A 89 -6.29 -0.65 20.02
C ALA A 89 -4.88 -0.06 20.32
N SER A 90 -4.45 -0.09 21.61
CA SER A 90 -3.11 0.40 21.99
C SER A 90 -1.97 -0.46 21.43
N THR A 91 -2.21 -1.77 21.28
CA THR A 91 -1.25 -2.67 20.62
C THR A 91 -1.24 -2.44 19.12
N LEU A 92 -2.43 -2.33 18.48
CA LEU A 92 -2.53 -2.07 17.04
C LEU A 92 -1.93 -0.73 16.64
N ALA A 93 -1.93 0.28 17.51
CA ALA A 93 -1.33 1.58 17.25
C ALA A 93 0.18 1.50 16.94
N LYS A 94 0.87 0.46 17.44
CA LYS A 94 2.28 0.24 17.15
C LYS A 94 2.58 -0.05 15.68
N ILE A 95 1.58 -0.50 14.92
CA ILE A 95 1.75 -0.81 13.49
C ILE A 95 2.03 0.44 12.64
N THR A 96 1.85 1.63 13.22
CA THR A 96 2.05 2.92 12.52
C THR A 96 2.78 3.94 13.36
N ASP A 97 3.54 3.54 14.37
CA ASP A 97 4.25 4.45 15.28
C ASP A 97 5.64 4.87 14.79
N GLY A 98 6.09 4.27 13.69
CA GLY A 98 7.38 4.53 13.04
C GLY A 98 8.52 3.67 13.57
N ASP A 99 8.26 2.81 14.57
CA ASP A 99 9.23 1.84 15.06
C ASP A 99 9.18 0.56 14.22
N LYS A 100 10.17 0.42 13.35
CA LYS A 100 10.33 -0.72 12.43
C LYS A 100 11.31 -1.76 12.94
N GLU A 101 11.87 -1.53 14.12
CA GLU A 101 12.79 -2.49 14.71
C GLU A 101 12.06 -3.77 15.10
N ALA A 102 12.66 -4.91 14.84
CA ALA A 102 12.04 -6.21 15.11
C ALA A 102 12.36 -6.71 16.52
N PHE A 103 12.14 -5.86 17.53
CA PHE A 103 12.26 -6.25 18.94
C PHE A 103 10.89 -6.64 19.50
N ASP A 104 10.88 -7.49 20.53
CA ASP A 104 9.64 -7.95 21.19
C ASP A 104 8.69 -6.79 21.58
N THR A 105 9.25 -5.63 21.91
CA THR A 105 8.49 -4.43 22.29
C THR A 105 7.81 -3.74 21.10
N SER A 106 8.34 -3.91 19.90
CA SER A 106 7.84 -3.28 18.65
C SER A 106 6.86 -4.19 17.91
N ILE A 107 6.93 -5.51 18.14
CA ILE A 107 6.15 -6.49 17.40
C ILE A 107 4.69 -6.52 17.88
N VAL A 108 3.76 -6.44 16.96
CA VAL A 108 2.33 -6.71 17.18
C VAL A 108 2.03 -8.15 16.80
N LEU A 109 1.70 -8.95 17.79
CA LEU A 109 1.38 -10.37 17.63
C LEU A 109 -0.13 -10.55 17.43
N LEU A 110 -0.51 -11.25 16.36
CA LEU A 110 -1.84 -11.79 16.18
C LEU A 110 -1.81 -13.30 16.26
N ARG A 111 -2.93 -13.90 16.67
CA ARG A 111 -3.07 -15.34 16.84
C ARG A 111 -2.76 -16.11 15.55
N LYS A 112 -2.52 -17.41 15.72
CA LYS A 112 -2.32 -18.38 14.62
C LYS A 112 -3.52 -18.43 13.66
N GLY A 113 -3.27 -18.92 12.47
CA GLY A 113 -4.23 -19.00 11.37
C GLY A 113 -4.25 -17.70 10.57
N THR A 114 -5.11 -17.62 9.57
CA THR A 114 -5.25 -16.42 8.75
C THR A 114 -5.82 -15.29 9.60
N GLN A 115 -5.03 -14.23 9.80
CA GLN A 115 -5.45 -13.01 10.48
C GLN A 115 -5.34 -11.83 9.53
N TYR A 116 -6.03 -10.73 9.84
CA TYR A 116 -5.86 -9.49 9.12
C TYR A 116 -5.75 -8.28 10.03
N ILE A 117 -5.12 -7.25 9.49
CA ILE A 117 -5.16 -5.86 9.95
C ILE A 117 -5.87 -5.05 8.88
N GLN A 118 -6.77 -4.16 9.30
CA GLN A 118 -7.50 -3.29 8.38
C GLN A 118 -7.35 -1.84 8.78
N PHE A 119 -7.05 -1.02 7.79
CA PHE A 119 -6.97 0.44 7.87
C PHE A 119 -8.23 1.05 7.26
N ASP A 120 -8.93 1.91 8.00
CA ASP A 120 -9.94 2.83 7.48
C ASP A 120 -9.27 4.20 7.28
N LEU A 121 -9.09 4.60 6.06
CA LEU A 121 -8.43 5.87 5.68
C LEU A 121 -9.36 7.09 5.86
N GLY A 122 -10.58 6.87 6.38
CA GLY A 122 -11.57 7.92 6.61
C GLY A 122 -12.38 8.30 5.37
N SER A 123 -11.74 8.39 4.23
CA SER A 123 -12.36 8.64 2.91
C SER A 123 -11.57 7.90 1.82
N ALA A 124 -12.14 7.82 0.62
CA ALA A 124 -11.42 7.27 -0.53
C ALA A 124 -10.16 8.09 -0.80
N GLN A 125 -9.03 7.41 -0.93
CA GLN A 125 -7.71 7.96 -1.24
C GLN A 125 -7.18 7.35 -2.53
N GLU A 126 -6.30 8.04 -3.21
CA GLU A 126 -5.54 7.52 -4.34
C GLU A 126 -4.21 6.94 -3.79
N ILE A 127 -4.12 5.61 -3.70
CA ILE A 127 -3.03 4.89 -3.04
C ILE A 127 -1.99 4.50 -4.07
N PHE A 128 -0.72 4.85 -3.83
CA PHE A 128 0.39 4.59 -4.74
C PHE A 128 1.33 3.51 -4.23
N GLY A 129 1.61 3.47 -2.94
CA GLY A 129 2.51 2.50 -2.34
C GLY A 129 2.05 2.06 -0.96
N ILE A 130 2.23 0.78 -0.66
CA ILE A 130 2.05 0.21 0.67
C ILE A 130 3.36 -0.48 1.02
N VAL A 131 3.92 -0.16 2.18
CA VAL A 131 5.13 -0.83 2.67
C VAL A 131 4.78 -1.55 3.96
N ILE A 132 5.11 -2.83 4.02
CA ILE A 132 4.80 -3.71 5.15
C ILE A 132 6.12 -4.20 5.74
N TRP A 133 6.28 -4.08 7.04
CA TRP A 133 7.30 -4.76 7.80
C TRP A 133 6.64 -5.75 8.74
N HIS A 134 6.91 -7.01 8.53
CA HIS A 134 6.70 -8.03 9.53
C HIS A 134 7.96 -8.12 10.40
N ALA A 135 7.92 -8.91 11.49
CA ALA A 135 9.11 -9.13 12.30
C ALA A 135 10.23 -9.76 11.45
N HIS A 136 11.38 -9.12 11.44
CA HIS A 136 12.55 -9.47 10.60
C HIS A 136 13.83 -9.61 11.42
N ASP A 137 13.71 -9.99 12.67
CA ASP A 137 14.80 -10.31 13.60
C ASP A 137 15.63 -11.51 13.13
N THR A 138 14.98 -12.46 12.46
CA THR A 138 15.59 -13.62 11.82
C THR A 138 15.12 -13.75 10.36
N PRO A 139 15.90 -14.44 9.50
CA PRO A 139 15.46 -14.72 8.14
C PRO A 139 14.24 -15.63 8.13
N LYS A 140 13.08 -15.11 7.80
CA LYS A 140 11.81 -15.86 7.73
C LYS A 140 10.97 -15.44 6.53
N ILE A 141 10.05 -16.30 6.14
CA ILE A 141 9.09 -16.07 5.06
C ILE A 141 7.70 -16.07 5.67
N TYR A 142 6.93 -14.99 5.49
CA TYR A 142 5.54 -14.93 5.88
C TYR A 142 4.65 -15.54 4.80
N ARG A 143 3.69 -16.36 5.25
CA ARG A 143 2.78 -17.10 4.39
C ARG A 143 1.49 -16.35 4.20
N ASP A 144 0.85 -16.56 3.04
CA ASP A 144 -0.46 -16.03 2.70
C ASP A 144 -0.54 -14.51 2.93
N VAL A 145 0.54 -13.80 2.57
CA VAL A 145 0.53 -12.34 2.58
C VAL A 145 -0.36 -11.88 1.44
N ILE A 146 -1.49 -11.24 1.81
CA ILE A 146 -2.46 -10.75 0.85
C ILE A 146 -2.78 -9.30 1.18
N VAL A 147 -2.74 -8.42 0.17
CA VAL A 147 -3.11 -7.01 0.30
C VAL A 147 -4.31 -6.72 -0.57
N GLN A 148 -5.39 -6.29 0.06
CA GLN A 148 -6.64 -5.94 -0.60
C GLN A 148 -7.05 -4.52 -0.26
N VAL A 149 -7.71 -3.87 -1.23
CA VAL A 149 -8.31 -2.54 -1.06
C VAL A 149 -9.75 -2.56 -1.53
N ALA A 150 -10.61 -1.77 -0.87
CA ALA A 150 -12.04 -1.67 -1.19
C ALA A 150 -12.61 -0.33 -0.74
N ASP A 151 -13.86 -0.05 -1.16
CA ASP A 151 -14.56 1.18 -0.78
C ASP A 151 -15.35 1.02 0.53
N ASP A 152 -15.63 -0.22 0.95
CA ASP A 152 -16.39 -0.54 2.16
C ASP A 152 -15.60 -1.41 3.15
N ALA A 153 -15.99 -1.38 4.42
CA ALA A 153 -15.31 -2.10 5.51
C ALA A 153 -15.43 -3.63 5.40
N ALA A 154 -16.44 -4.15 4.72
CA ALA A 154 -16.63 -5.58 4.51
C ALA A 154 -15.80 -6.10 3.32
N LEU A 155 -15.19 -5.20 2.54
CA LEU A 155 -14.45 -5.51 1.30
C LEU A 155 -15.33 -6.19 0.25
N THR A 156 -16.53 -5.65 0.02
CA THR A 156 -17.49 -6.13 -0.99
C THR A 156 -17.61 -5.17 -2.18
N GLU A 157 -17.34 -3.89 -1.98
CA GLU A 157 -17.45 -2.85 -3.01
C GLU A 157 -16.08 -2.51 -3.60
N ASN A 158 -15.97 -2.65 -4.92
CA ASN A 158 -14.74 -2.36 -5.68
C ASN A 158 -13.48 -3.07 -5.11
N LEU A 159 -13.65 -4.30 -4.60
CA LEU A 159 -12.55 -5.10 -4.08
C LEU A 159 -11.48 -5.33 -5.14
N ARG A 160 -10.25 -5.04 -4.79
CA ARG A 160 -9.06 -5.32 -5.61
C ARG A 160 -7.97 -5.93 -4.76
N THR A 161 -7.36 -6.98 -5.27
CA THR A 161 -6.16 -7.60 -4.69
C THR A 161 -4.94 -6.96 -5.35
N LEU A 162 -4.08 -6.35 -4.54
CA LEU A 162 -2.86 -5.68 -4.99
C LEU A 162 -1.63 -6.59 -4.91
N TYR A 163 -1.66 -7.54 -4.00
CA TYR A 163 -0.63 -8.54 -3.78
C TYR A 163 -1.25 -9.80 -3.18
N ASN A 164 -0.82 -10.98 -3.62
CA ASN A 164 -1.28 -12.25 -3.07
C ASN A 164 -0.24 -13.35 -3.35
N ASN A 165 0.42 -13.87 -2.30
CA ASN A 165 1.35 -15.01 -2.38
C ASN A 165 0.76 -16.33 -1.85
N ASP A 166 -0.54 -16.38 -1.58
CA ASP A 166 -1.28 -17.59 -1.19
C ASP A 166 -1.59 -18.44 -2.42
N ILE A 167 -0.65 -19.31 -2.80
CA ILE A 167 -0.73 -20.08 -4.05
C ILE A 167 -1.70 -21.27 -3.98
N ASP A 168 -2.08 -21.70 -2.79
CA ASP A 168 -2.96 -22.86 -2.57
C ASP A 168 -4.35 -22.45 -2.06
N ASP A 169 -4.63 -21.15 -2.01
CA ASP A 169 -5.88 -20.55 -1.50
C ASP A 169 -6.23 -21.01 -0.08
N SER A 170 -5.22 -21.28 0.74
CA SER A 170 -5.41 -21.77 2.10
C SER A 170 -6.01 -20.71 3.04
N SER A 171 -5.99 -19.44 2.65
CA SER A 171 -6.65 -18.34 3.32
C SER A 171 -8.04 -17.97 2.74
N HIS A 172 -8.48 -18.68 1.69
CA HIS A 172 -9.78 -18.49 1.03
C HIS A 172 -10.02 -17.05 0.55
N ARG A 173 -8.99 -16.47 -0.10
CA ARG A 173 -9.01 -15.12 -0.70
C ARG A 173 -8.69 -15.12 -2.18
N GLY A 174 -8.71 -16.30 -2.81
CA GLY A 174 -8.33 -16.54 -4.18
C GLY A 174 -6.87 -16.94 -4.31
N VAL A 175 -6.58 -17.77 -5.30
CA VAL A 175 -5.23 -18.27 -5.61
C VAL A 175 -4.33 -17.09 -5.97
N GLY A 176 -3.21 -16.95 -5.26
CA GLY A 176 -2.20 -15.93 -5.49
C GLY A 176 -1.25 -16.30 -6.64
N THR A 177 -0.64 -15.27 -7.21
CA THR A 177 0.38 -15.41 -8.27
C THR A 177 1.69 -14.71 -7.92
N ASP A 178 1.71 -13.98 -6.81
CA ASP A 178 2.91 -13.32 -6.32
C ASP A 178 3.81 -14.32 -5.59
N LYS A 179 5.11 -14.03 -5.57
CA LYS A 179 6.08 -14.89 -4.90
C LYS A 179 6.17 -14.57 -3.43
N GLU A 180 6.39 -15.60 -2.64
CA GLU A 180 6.89 -15.47 -1.27
C GLU A 180 8.27 -14.79 -1.28
N TYR A 181 8.63 -14.14 -0.18
CA TYR A 181 9.89 -13.43 -0.05
C TYR A 181 10.45 -13.56 1.37
N PHE A 182 11.77 -13.46 1.49
CA PHE A 182 12.40 -13.29 2.79
C PHE A 182 12.11 -11.90 3.32
N GLU A 183 11.55 -11.85 4.54
CA GLU A 183 11.40 -10.59 5.27
C GLU A 183 12.77 -10.05 5.68
N ASN A 184 12.95 -8.77 5.59
CA ASN A 184 14.16 -8.07 5.97
C ASN A 184 13.87 -6.61 6.37
N PHE A 185 14.89 -5.89 6.78
CA PHE A 185 14.80 -4.49 7.23
C PHE A 185 14.25 -3.50 6.17
N GLU A 186 14.25 -3.86 4.88
CA GLU A 186 13.69 -3.02 3.81
C GLU A 186 12.15 -3.06 3.78
N GLY A 187 11.53 -4.08 4.40
CA GLY A 187 10.11 -4.35 4.30
C GLY A 187 9.66 -4.76 2.88
N ARG A 188 8.39 -5.03 2.71
CA ARG A 188 7.79 -5.33 1.39
C ARG A 188 7.05 -4.13 0.84
N THR A 189 7.56 -3.55 -0.24
CA THR A 189 6.88 -2.48 -0.98
C THR A 189 5.95 -3.07 -2.02
N ILE A 190 4.69 -2.63 -2.01
CA ILE A 190 3.64 -3.02 -2.95
C ILE A 190 3.21 -1.81 -3.74
N ASP A 191 3.27 -1.92 -5.07
CA ASP A 191 2.79 -0.89 -5.99
C ASP A 191 1.26 -0.94 -6.10
N ALA A 192 0.58 0.04 -5.54
CA ALA A 192 -0.87 0.16 -5.60
C ALA A 192 -1.38 0.89 -6.85
N LYS A 193 -0.48 1.43 -7.69
CA LYS A 193 -0.76 2.00 -9.01
C LYS A 193 -1.87 3.07 -9.04
N GLY A 194 -1.99 3.86 -7.96
CA GLY A 194 -3.04 4.88 -7.85
C GLY A 194 -4.42 4.27 -7.59
N ALA A 195 -4.50 3.12 -6.92
CA ALA A 195 -5.76 2.49 -6.58
C ALA A 195 -6.59 3.40 -5.68
N LYS A 196 -7.84 3.70 -6.09
CA LYS A 196 -8.77 4.53 -5.31
C LYS A 196 -9.56 3.64 -4.35
N ALA A 197 -9.38 3.82 -3.05
CA ALA A 197 -10.08 3.04 -2.03
C ALA A 197 -10.10 3.77 -0.68
N ARG A 198 -11.04 3.41 0.19
CA ARG A 198 -11.08 3.86 1.57
C ARG A 198 -10.46 2.85 2.53
N TYR A 199 -10.58 1.56 2.26
CA TYR A 199 -10.10 0.51 3.15
C TYR A 199 -8.91 -0.22 2.54
N VAL A 200 -7.91 -0.49 3.39
CA VAL A 200 -6.77 -1.36 3.07
C VAL A 200 -6.75 -2.48 4.09
N ARG A 201 -6.70 -3.74 3.61
CA ARG A 201 -6.63 -4.91 4.48
C ARG A 201 -5.43 -5.77 4.10
N LEU A 202 -4.67 -6.15 5.12
CA LEU A 202 -3.47 -6.96 5.03
C LEU A 202 -3.71 -8.27 5.76
N TYR A 203 -3.54 -9.40 5.08
CA TYR A 203 -3.64 -10.72 5.66
C TYR A 203 -2.26 -11.36 5.79
N SER A 204 -2.13 -12.29 6.72
CA SER A 204 -1.01 -13.23 6.83
C SER A 204 -1.43 -14.49 7.58
N LYS A 205 -0.62 -15.56 7.49
CA LYS A 205 -0.89 -16.86 8.10
C LYS A 205 0.38 -17.46 8.70
N GLY A 206 1.01 -16.71 9.60
CA GLY A 206 2.27 -17.08 10.20
C GLY A 206 3.46 -17.01 9.26
N SER A 207 4.54 -17.64 9.63
CA SER A 207 5.82 -17.65 8.91
C SER A 207 6.47 -19.03 8.91
N THR A 208 7.67 -19.14 8.33
CA THR A 208 8.50 -20.35 8.42
C THR A 208 9.03 -20.61 9.83
N ASP A 209 8.98 -19.61 10.70
CA ASP A 209 9.54 -19.64 12.06
C ASP A 209 8.45 -19.68 13.14
N SER A 210 7.30 -19.06 12.90
CA SER A 210 6.20 -18.93 13.87
C SER A 210 4.84 -19.15 13.22
N THR A 211 3.92 -19.75 13.97
CA THR A 211 2.49 -19.83 13.56
C THR A 211 1.71 -18.56 13.86
N LEU A 212 2.29 -17.61 14.59
CA LEU A 212 1.72 -16.30 14.89
C LEU A 212 1.95 -15.35 13.72
N ASN A 213 1.11 -14.30 13.64
CA ASN A 213 1.28 -13.23 12.67
C ASN A 213 1.96 -12.06 13.39
N GLU A 214 3.07 -11.61 12.85
CA GLU A 214 3.98 -10.68 13.53
C GLU A 214 4.21 -9.44 12.66
N TYR A 215 3.62 -8.31 13.03
CA TYR A 215 3.79 -7.04 12.33
C TYR A 215 4.61 -6.07 13.16
N THR A 216 5.47 -5.28 12.51
CA THR A 216 6.19 -4.16 13.16
C THR A 216 5.65 -2.83 12.66
N GLU A 217 5.52 -2.62 11.34
CA GLU A 217 5.07 -1.35 10.79
C GLU A 217 4.36 -1.52 9.46
N VAL A 218 3.43 -0.59 9.18
CA VAL A 218 2.80 -0.42 7.85
C VAL A 218 2.77 1.05 7.50
N GLU A 219 3.24 1.38 6.30
CA GLU A 219 3.11 2.71 5.71
C GLU A 219 2.21 2.65 4.48
N ILE A 220 1.31 3.64 4.33
CA ILE A 220 0.40 3.76 3.19
C ILE A 220 0.59 5.13 2.56
N TYR A 221 1.17 5.16 1.37
CA TYR A 221 1.46 6.38 0.63
C TYR A 221 0.35 6.70 -0.35
N ALA A 222 -0.36 7.76 -0.06
CA ALA A 222 -1.55 8.15 -0.78
C ALA A 222 -1.73 9.67 -0.83
N ARG A 223 -2.68 10.11 -1.63
CA ARG A 223 -3.20 11.48 -1.64
C ARG A 223 -4.72 11.47 -1.73
N PRO A 224 -5.42 12.58 -1.37
CA PRO A 224 -6.86 12.68 -1.56
C PRO A 224 -7.25 12.43 -3.02
N THR A 225 -8.35 11.73 -3.24
CA THR A 225 -8.94 11.61 -4.60
C THR A 225 -9.38 13.00 -5.08
N LYS A 226 -8.94 13.35 -6.29
CA LYS A 226 -9.39 14.58 -6.95
C LYS A 226 -10.81 14.40 -7.48
#